data_7bee7e0573b01dd6a19a58c3ac02bd31
#
_entry.id   7bee7e0573b01dd6a19a58c3ac02bd31
#
_cell.length_a   1.000
_cell.length_b   1.000
_cell.length_c   1.000
_cell.angle_alpha   90.00
_cell.angle_beta   90.00
_cell.angle_gamma   90.00
#
_symmetry.space_group_name_H-M   'P 1'
#
loop_
_entity.id
_entity.type
_entity.pdbx_description
1 polymer ?
#
loop_
_entity_poly.entity_id
_entity_poly.type
_entity_poly.pdbx_seq_one_letter_code
_entity_poly.pdbx_strand_id
1 'polypeptide(L)'
;HREGLRVLFNQHEQACSMAAEGYVRAGGRMAAVCVTTGPGGTNAITGVLGAFQDNYPMLVISGQVRYPTTADSTGLPLRFMGEQEHNIVDTVRPLTKYVVMLKNPLDVRYEMEKAIHLATHGRRGPCWVDVPLDIQSAMIEEEGLRSFVPDMESSDWNRETFLSELRKAKRP
;
A
#
# COMPACT_ATOMS: atom_id res chain seq x y z
N HIS A 1 17.68 8.52 -11.97
CA HIS A 1 16.75 7.59 -12.67
C HIS A 1 17.44 6.25 -12.81
N ARG A 2 16.94 5.20 -12.14
CA ARG A 2 17.35 3.83 -12.46
C ARG A 2 16.68 3.42 -13.78
N GLU A 3 17.42 2.77 -14.66
CA GLU A 3 16.89 2.23 -15.91
C GLU A 3 15.69 1.32 -15.66
N GLY A 4 14.64 1.47 -16.47
CA GLY A 4 13.43 0.64 -16.39
C GLY A 4 12.26 1.24 -15.61
N LEU A 5 12.43 2.32 -14.83
CA LEU A 5 11.33 3.01 -14.17
C LEU A 5 10.89 4.24 -14.99
N ARG A 6 9.63 4.23 -15.43
CA ARG A 6 8.99 5.40 -16.05
C ARG A 6 8.20 6.16 -14.99
N VAL A 7 8.60 7.41 -14.74
CA VAL A 7 7.94 8.28 -13.76
C VAL A 7 7.13 9.34 -14.50
N LEU A 8 5.88 9.52 -14.08
CA LEU A 8 4.98 10.57 -14.56
C LEU A 8 4.56 11.43 -13.37
N PHE A 9 4.68 12.74 -13.54
CA PHE A 9 4.28 13.71 -12.52
C PHE A 9 2.87 14.23 -12.81
N ASN A 10 2.04 14.26 -11.77
CA ASN A 10 0.72 14.86 -11.80
C ASN A 10 0.67 16.08 -10.88
N GLN A 11 -0.21 17.02 -11.16
CA GLN A 11 -0.36 18.27 -10.39
C GLN A 11 -1.08 18.07 -9.06
N HIS A 12 -1.77 16.93 -8.88
CA HIS A 12 -2.57 16.62 -7.70
C HIS A 12 -2.54 15.11 -7.42
N GLU A 13 -2.50 14.72 -6.15
CA GLU A 13 -2.36 13.31 -5.75
C GLU A 13 -3.57 12.46 -6.15
N GLN A 14 -4.77 13.04 -6.15
CA GLN A 14 -5.97 12.37 -6.67
C GLN A 14 -5.83 12.04 -8.15
N ALA A 15 -5.32 12.98 -8.94
CA ALA A 15 -5.05 12.73 -10.35
C ALA A 15 -3.98 11.65 -10.55
N CYS A 16 -2.98 11.59 -9.66
CA CYS A 16 -1.95 10.56 -9.66
C CYS A 16 -2.54 9.16 -9.46
N SER A 17 -3.36 8.99 -8.43
CA SER A 17 -3.99 7.70 -8.13
C SER A 17 -5.02 7.27 -9.19
N MET A 18 -5.81 8.21 -9.72
CA MET A 18 -6.74 7.95 -10.82
C MET A 18 -6.01 7.60 -12.13
N ALA A 19 -4.88 8.26 -12.42
CA ALA A 19 -4.05 7.92 -13.59
C ALA A 19 -3.45 6.52 -13.46
N ALA A 20 -3.03 6.12 -12.24
CA ALA A 20 -2.56 4.78 -11.96
C ALA A 20 -3.67 3.73 -12.15
N GLU A 21 -4.88 3.99 -11.65
CA GLU A 21 -6.05 3.14 -11.89
C GLU A 21 -6.34 2.98 -13.38
N GLY A 22 -6.41 4.10 -14.12
CA GLY A 22 -6.62 4.10 -15.57
C GLY A 22 -5.54 3.32 -16.33
N TYR A 23 -4.28 3.44 -15.91
CA TYR A 23 -3.17 2.69 -16.51
C TYR A 23 -3.33 1.17 -16.32
N VAL A 24 -3.70 0.74 -15.12
CA VAL A 24 -3.95 -0.69 -14.83
C VAL A 24 -5.13 -1.20 -15.64
N ARG A 25 -6.21 -0.42 -15.70
CA ARG A 25 -7.43 -0.74 -16.46
C ARG A 25 -7.13 -0.93 -17.95
N ALA A 26 -6.32 -0.06 -18.53
CA ALA A 26 -5.99 -0.11 -19.95
C ALA A 26 -4.93 -1.16 -20.30
N GLY A 27 -3.94 -1.38 -19.43
CA GLY A 27 -2.76 -2.19 -19.72
C GLY A 27 -2.63 -3.48 -18.92
N GLY A 28 -3.44 -3.69 -17.89
CA GLY A 28 -3.41 -4.88 -17.02
C GLY A 28 -2.15 -5.01 -16.14
N ARG A 29 -1.24 -4.07 -16.20
CA ARG A 29 0.01 -4.05 -15.43
C ARG A 29 -0.14 -3.18 -14.18
N MET A 30 0.44 -3.62 -13.06
CA MET A 30 0.45 -2.86 -11.81
C MET A 30 1.09 -1.48 -12.00
N ALA A 31 0.53 -0.47 -11.37
CA ALA A 31 1.08 0.87 -11.26
C ALA A 31 1.48 1.16 -9.80
N ALA A 32 2.47 2.04 -9.63
CA ALA A 32 2.83 2.59 -8.33
C ALA A 32 2.50 4.09 -8.27
N VAL A 33 2.05 4.54 -7.11
CA VAL A 33 1.74 5.92 -6.77
C VAL A 33 2.64 6.35 -5.62
N CYS A 34 3.31 7.48 -5.76
CA CYS A 34 4.14 8.04 -4.69
C CYS A 34 3.59 9.41 -4.31
N VAL A 35 3.29 9.59 -3.01
CA VAL A 35 2.69 10.80 -2.46
C VAL A 35 3.37 11.19 -1.15
N THR A 36 3.18 12.44 -0.71
CA THR A 36 3.74 12.91 0.56
C THR A 36 2.84 12.58 1.75
N THR A 37 3.25 12.99 2.95
CA THR A 37 2.54 12.78 4.22
C THR A 37 1.19 13.51 4.26
N GLY A 38 0.33 13.12 5.18
CA GLY A 38 -0.91 13.79 5.54
C GLY A 38 -1.84 14.02 4.34
N PRO A 39 -2.08 15.31 3.95
CA PRO A 39 -2.97 15.64 2.83
C PRO A 39 -2.59 14.95 1.52
N GLY A 40 -1.31 14.70 1.26
CA GLY A 40 -0.87 13.97 0.07
C GLY A 40 -1.42 12.55 0.03
N GLY A 41 -1.33 11.83 1.15
CA GLY A 41 -1.92 10.50 1.28
C GLY A 41 -3.45 10.53 1.17
N THR A 42 -4.11 11.41 1.92
CA THR A 42 -5.58 11.48 1.92
C THR A 42 -6.16 11.88 0.57
N ASN A 43 -5.49 12.77 -0.18
CA ASN A 43 -5.90 13.14 -1.53
C ASN A 43 -5.86 11.97 -2.52
N ALA A 44 -4.97 10.99 -2.32
CA ALA A 44 -4.88 9.82 -3.20
C ALA A 44 -6.00 8.80 -3.01
N ILE A 45 -6.76 8.86 -1.91
CA ILE A 45 -7.73 7.82 -1.51
C ILE A 45 -8.79 7.55 -2.59
N THR A 46 -9.25 8.56 -3.31
CA THR A 46 -10.32 8.39 -4.31
C THR A 46 -9.93 7.36 -5.39
N GLY A 47 -8.75 7.47 -5.98
CA GLY A 47 -8.30 6.49 -6.98
C GLY A 47 -7.95 5.13 -6.37
N VAL A 48 -7.49 5.11 -5.11
CA VAL A 48 -7.26 3.86 -4.38
C VAL A 48 -8.56 3.12 -4.11
N LEU A 49 -9.64 3.84 -3.76
CA LEU A 49 -10.97 3.25 -3.61
C LEU A 49 -11.47 2.63 -4.93
N GLY A 50 -11.32 3.33 -6.05
CA GLY A 50 -11.65 2.79 -7.38
C GLY A 50 -10.88 1.51 -7.68
N ALA A 51 -9.57 1.51 -7.46
CA ALA A 51 -8.73 0.34 -7.64
C ALA A 51 -9.15 -0.83 -6.72
N PHE A 52 -9.56 -0.55 -5.48
CA PHE A 52 -10.03 -1.57 -4.54
C PHE A 52 -11.34 -2.21 -5.00
N GLN A 53 -12.31 -1.39 -5.43
CA GLN A 53 -13.61 -1.87 -5.88
C GLN A 53 -13.52 -2.70 -7.16
N ASP A 54 -12.66 -2.30 -8.09
CA ASP A 54 -12.47 -2.94 -9.40
C ASP A 54 -11.37 -4.01 -9.40
N ASN A 55 -10.78 -4.31 -8.24
CA ASN A 55 -9.71 -5.31 -8.06
C ASN A 55 -8.45 -5.01 -8.91
N TYR A 56 -8.10 -3.74 -9.06
CA TYR A 56 -6.90 -3.32 -9.78
C TYR A 56 -5.67 -3.30 -8.86
N PRO A 57 -4.58 -3.98 -9.25
CA PRO A 57 -3.34 -3.98 -8.48
C PRO A 57 -2.67 -2.61 -8.53
N MET A 58 -2.49 -2.00 -7.37
CA MET A 58 -1.83 -0.72 -7.20
C MET A 58 -0.93 -0.76 -5.98
N LEU A 59 0.27 -0.23 -6.08
CA LEU A 59 1.14 0.03 -4.94
C LEU A 59 1.13 1.52 -4.64
N VAL A 60 0.70 1.90 -3.44
CA VAL A 60 0.82 3.28 -2.98
C VAL A 60 1.97 3.36 -1.98
N ILE A 61 2.83 4.35 -2.16
CA ILE A 61 3.93 4.67 -1.26
C ILE A 61 3.70 6.09 -0.80
N SER A 62 3.44 6.28 0.50
CA SER A 62 3.34 7.60 1.10
C SER A 62 4.60 7.91 1.92
N GLY A 63 5.01 9.18 1.91
CA GLY A 63 5.95 9.67 2.89
C GLY A 63 5.26 9.91 4.22
N GLN A 64 6.02 9.87 5.31
CA GLN A 64 5.57 10.23 6.65
C GLN A 64 6.60 11.13 7.32
N VAL A 65 6.20 11.89 8.34
CA VAL A 65 7.15 12.58 9.23
C VAL A 65 8.11 11.56 9.85
N ARG A 66 9.17 12.01 10.50
CA ARG A 66 10.12 11.09 11.17
C ARG A 66 9.37 10.21 12.17
N TYR A 67 9.64 8.90 12.20
CA TYR A 67 8.94 7.98 13.07
C TYR A 67 8.89 8.44 14.54
N PRO A 68 9.98 8.92 15.18
CA PRO A 68 9.93 9.41 16.57
C PRO A 68 9.03 10.63 16.77
N THR A 69 8.61 11.31 15.71
CA THR A 69 7.67 12.46 15.76
C THR A 69 6.26 12.10 15.33
N THR A 70 5.94 10.82 15.24
CA THR A 70 4.57 10.35 15.01
C THR A 70 3.84 10.09 16.32
N ALA A 71 2.53 10.23 16.34
CA ALA A 71 1.70 9.81 17.48
C ALA A 71 1.85 8.31 17.76
N ASP A 72 1.98 7.49 16.71
CA ASP A 72 2.19 6.04 16.81
C ASP A 72 3.43 5.68 17.64
N SER A 73 4.51 6.45 17.51
CA SER A 73 5.77 6.21 18.25
C SER A 73 5.62 6.35 19.76
N THR A 74 4.65 7.11 20.21
CA THR A 74 4.43 7.39 21.63
C THR A 74 3.62 6.31 22.35
N GLY A 75 2.87 5.50 21.61
CA GLY A 75 1.90 4.57 22.17
C GLY A 75 0.71 5.23 22.86
N LEU A 76 0.57 6.56 22.78
CA LEU A 76 -0.51 7.32 23.37
C LEU A 76 -1.62 7.61 22.34
N PRO A 77 -2.88 7.79 22.77
CA PRO A 77 -3.99 8.07 21.87
C PRO A 77 -4.00 9.56 21.44
N LEU A 78 -2.91 10.01 20.86
CA LEU A 78 -2.77 11.36 20.34
C LEU A 78 -3.41 11.44 18.95
N ARG A 79 -4.01 12.62 18.65
CA ARG A 79 -4.57 12.88 17.33
C ARG A 79 -3.48 13.00 16.27
N PHE A 80 -2.40 13.70 16.56
CA PHE A 80 -1.18 13.88 15.76
C PHE A 80 -0.11 14.52 16.63
N MET A 81 1.14 14.46 16.18
CA MET A 81 2.29 15.08 16.85
C MET A 81 3.19 15.83 15.85
N GLY A 82 3.51 15.20 14.73
CA GLY A 82 4.31 15.81 13.68
C GLY A 82 3.50 16.76 12.79
N GLU A 83 4.20 17.66 12.10
CA GLU A 83 3.57 18.62 11.17
C GLU A 83 2.93 17.87 10.00
N GLN A 84 1.64 18.10 9.77
CA GLN A 84 0.83 17.40 8.75
C GLN A 84 0.77 15.88 8.92
N GLU A 85 1.18 15.37 10.08
CA GLU A 85 1.06 13.95 10.38
C GLU A 85 -0.40 13.50 10.25
N HIS A 86 -0.58 12.35 9.62
CA HIS A 86 -1.83 11.62 9.61
C HIS A 86 -1.56 10.12 9.71
N ASN A 87 -2.31 9.41 10.54
CA ASN A 87 -2.27 7.96 10.56
C ASN A 87 -3.00 7.41 9.32
N ILE A 88 -2.29 7.45 8.19
CA ILE A 88 -2.83 6.98 6.92
C ILE A 88 -3.09 5.47 6.94
N VAL A 89 -2.31 4.71 7.71
CA VAL A 89 -2.44 3.25 7.83
C VAL A 89 -3.85 2.88 8.28
N ASP A 90 -4.36 3.48 9.35
CA ASP A 90 -5.70 3.17 9.84
C ASP A 90 -6.79 3.70 8.93
N THR A 91 -6.55 4.84 8.26
CA THR A 91 -7.50 5.43 7.32
C THR A 91 -7.72 4.56 6.10
N VAL A 92 -6.67 3.96 5.53
CA VAL A 92 -6.76 3.19 4.28
C VAL A 92 -6.88 1.67 4.49
N ARG A 93 -6.80 1.21 5.72
CA ARG A 93 -6.92 -0.22 6.05
C ARG A 93 -8.15 -0.90 5.42
N PRO A 94 -9.37 -0.32 5.46
CA PRO A 94 -10.53 -0.92 4.83
C PRO A 94 -10.56 -0.83 3.30
N LEU A 95 -9.64 -0.07 2.69
CA LEU A 95 -9.55 0.19 1.26
C LEU A 95 -8.34 -0.46 0.60
N THR A 96 -7.61 -1.28 1.35
CA THR A 96 -6.38 -1.91 0.87
C THR A 96 -6.32 -3.38 1.27
N LYS A 97 -5.64 -4.17 0.49
CA LYS A 97 -5.36 -5.59 0.84
C LYS A 97 -4.29 -5.71 1.91
N TYR A 98 -3.38 -4.78 1.90
CA TYR A 98 -2.27 -4.71 2.84
C TYR A 98 -1.88 -3.26 3.05
N VAL A 99 -1.62 -2.90 4.29
CA VAL A 99 -1.10 -1.59 4.65
C VAL A 99 -0.12 -1.72 5.81
N VAL A 100 1.00 -1.02 5.71
CA VAL A 100 2.04 -0.99 6.74
C VAL A 100 2.74 0.36 6.78
N MET A 101 3.10 0.83 7.98
CA MET A 101 4.11 1.87 8.18
C MET A 101 5.45 1.19 8.47
N LEU A 102 6.49 1.55 7.73
CA LEU A 102 7.84 1.06 7.99
C LEU A 102 8.37 1.67 9.29
N LYS A 103 8.80 0.81 10.21
CA LYS A 103 9.40 1.22 11.50
C LYS A 103 10.89 0.88 11.60
N ASN A 104 11.37 0.00 10.71
CA ASN A 104 12.76 -0.40 10.62
C ASN A 104 13.19 -0.36 9.15
N PRO A 105 14.27 0.36 8.80
CA PRO A 105 14.72 0.44 7.42
C PRO A 105 15.14 -0.91 6.82
N LEU A 106 15.55 -1.87 7.64
CA LEU A 106 15.94 -3.21 7.19
C LEU A 106 14.75 -4.06 6.69
N ASP A 107 13.52 -3.66 7.02
CA ASP A 107 12.32 -4.37 6.56
C ASP A 107 11.81 -3.88 5.20
N VAL A 108 12.42 -2.85 4.60
CA VAL A 108 11.95 -2.24 3.36
C VAL A 108 11.77 -3.24 2.24
N ARG A 109 12.74 -4.12 2.03
CA ARG A 109 12.67 -5.15 0.98
C ARG A 109 11.51 -6.11 1.21
N TYR A 110 11.41 -6.64 2.41
CA TYR A 110 10.34 -7.59 2.79
C TYR A 110 8.96 -6.98 2.61
N GLU A 111 8.73 -5.77 3.11
CA GLU A 111 7.43 -5.12 3.07
C GLU A 111 7.02 -4.70 1.65
N MET A 112 7.99 -4.25 0.84
CA MET A 112 7.74 -3.91 -0.57
C MET A 112 7.44 -5.16 -1.40
N GLU A 113 8.21 -6.22 -1.28
CA GLU A 113 7.98 -7.50 -1.97
C GLU A 113 6.63 -8.09 -1.58
N LYS A 114 6.28 -8.06 -0.28
CA LYS A 114 5.00 -8.52 0.25
C LYS A 114 3.82 -7.71 -0.30
N ALA A 115 3.93 -6.38 -0.29
CA ALA A 115 2.90 -5.50 -0.82
C ALA A 115 2.65 -5.74 -2.32
N ILE A 116 3.72 -5.87 -3.11
CA ILE A 116 3.65 -6.16 -4.55
C ILE A 116 3.00 -7.54 -4.79
N HIS A 117 3.43 -8.55 -4.04
CA HIS A 117 2.85 -9.89 -4.13
C HIS A 117 1.35 -9.86 -3.83
N LEU A 118 0.96 -9.30 -2.69
CA LEU A 118 -0.44 -9.25 -2.28
C LEU A 118 -1.31 -8.41 -3.24
N ALA A 119 -0.76 -7.32 -3.81
CA ALA A 119 -1.49 -6.52 -4.80
C ALA A 119 -1.83 -7.32 -6.06
N THR A 120 -0.93 -8.22 -6.50
CA THR A 120 -0.99 -8.90 -7.80
C THR A 120 -1.53 -10.32 -7.75
N HIS A 121 -1.59 -10.96 -6.58
CA HIS A 121 -2.00 -12.36 -6.43
C HIS A 121 -3.36 -12.51 -5.74
N GLY A 122 -4.04 -13.61 -6.03
CA GLY A 122 -5.39 -13.88 -5.56
C GLY A 122 -6.39 -12.84 -6.08
N ARG A 123 -7.31 -12.38 -5.23
CA ARG A 123 -8.15 -11.23 -5.55
C ARG A 123 -7.27 -9.98 -5.51
N ARG A 124 -6.94 -9.45 -6.68
CA ARG A 124 -6.05 -8.29 -6.82
C ARG A 124 -6.63 -7.05 -6.13
N GLY A 125 -5.78 -6.07 -5.83
CA GLY A 125 -6.21 -4.82 -5.24
C GLY A 125 -5.04 -3.97 -4.76
N PRO A 126 -5.30 -2.75 -4.25
CA PRO A 126 -4.25 -1.85 -3.79
C PRO A 126 -3.61 -2.32 -2.50
N CYS A 127 -2.30 -2.07 -2.38
CA CYS A 127 -1.54 -2.16 -1.15
C CYS A 127 -0.85 -0.82 -0.87
N TRP A 128 -0.58 -0.52 0.39
CA TRP A 128 -0.03 0.76 0.82
C TRP A 128 1.15 0.58 1.77
N VAL A 129 2.24 1.27 1.49
CA VAL A 129 3.44 1.32 2.36
C VAL A 129 3.70 2.77 2.73
N ASP A 130 3.61 3.09 4.02
CA ASP A 130 3.90 4.40 4.57
C ASP A 130 5.33 4.45 5.08
N VAL A 131 6.13 5.41 4.62
CA VAL A 131 7.58 5.41 4.84
C VAL A 131 8.01 6.69 5.55
N PRO A 132 8.32 6.63 6.86
CA PRO A 132 8.84 7.76 7.61
C PRO A 132 10.15 8.32 7.04
N LEU A 133 10.36 9.63 7.17
CA LEU A 133 11.49 10.36 6.58
C LEU A 133 12.86 9.84 7.06
N ASP A 134 12.98 9.46 8.32
CA ASP A 134 14.18 8.86 8.88
C ASP A 134 14.47 7.47 8.32
N ILE A 135 13.42 6.71 8.02
CA ILE A 135 13.53 5.42 7.33
C ILE A 135 13.97 5.61 5.88
N GLN A 136 13.42 6.62 5.16
CA GLN A 136 13.82 6.94 3.79
C GLN A 136 15.29 7.35 3.67
N SER A 137 15.84 8.01 4.70
CA SER A 137 17.22 8.51 4.71
C SER A 137 18.23 7.56 5.35
N ALA A 138 17.78 6.41 5.85
CA ALA A 138 18.68 5.44 6.46
C ALA A 138 19.64 4.83 5.43
N MET A 139 20.90 4.75 5.79
CA MET A 139 21.89 4.01 5.01
C MET A 139 21.76 2.52 5.31
N ILE A 140 21.49 1.75 4.30
CA ILE A 140 21.30 0.28 4.41
C ILE A 140 22.13 -0.43 3.34
N GLU A 141 22.63 -1.61 3.68
CA GLU A 141 23.25 -2.53 2.72
C GLU A 141 22.16 -3.38 2.05
N GLU A 142 22.12 -3.39 0.73
CA GLU A 142 21.14 -4.22 -0.03
C GLU A 142 21.37 -5.72 0.22
N GLU A 143 22.64 -6.09 0.39
CA GLU A 143 23.05 -7.46 0.65
C GLU A 143 22.63 -7.87 2.07
N GLY A 144 21.87 -8.96 2.15
CA GLY A 144 21.37 -9.47 3.44
C GLY A 144 20.02 -8.96 3.90
N LEU A 145 19.36 -8.04 3.17
CA LEU A 145 17.98 -7.68 3.46
C LEU A 145 17.06 -8.88 3.31
N ARG A 146 16.20 -9.10 4.30
CA ARG A 146 15.22 -10.18 4.29
C ARG A 146 14.26 -10.06 3.12
N SER A 147 14.15 -11.10 2.30
CA SER A 147 13.14 -11.21 1.25
C SER A 147 11.80 -11.69 1.80
N PHE A 148 10.73 -11.33 1.12
CA PHE A 148 9.42 -11.96 1.34
C PHE A 148 9.35 -13.26 0.55
N VAL A 149 9.01 -14.35 1.23
CA VAL A 149 8.72 -15.64 0.60
C VAL A 149 7.22 -15.89 0.78
N PRO A 150 6.45 -15.97 -0.33
CA PRO A 150 5.04 -16.29 -0.25
C PRO A 150 4.82 -17.66 0.38
N ASP A 151 3.93 -17.76 1.33
CA ASP A 151 3.46 -19.03 1.82
C ASP A 151 2.52 -19.65 0.77
N MET A 152 3.00 -20.67 0.09
CA MET A 152 2.26 -21.36 -0.98
C MET A 152 1.09 -22.20 -0.43
N GLU A 153 1.07 -22.47 0.88
CA GLU A 153 0.01 -23.30 1.49
C GLU A 153 -1.17 -22.48 1.98
N SER A 154 -1.05 -21.17 2.11
CA SER A 154 -2.10 -20.31 2.65
C SER A 154 -3.07 -19.73 1.62
N SER A 155 -3.35 -20.41 0.52
CA SER A 155 -4.58 -20.10 -0.21
C SER A 155 -5.75 -20.76 0.54
N ASP A 156 -6.27 -20.08 1.56
CA ASP A 156 -7.53 -20.45 2.24
C ASP A 156 -8.73 -20.47 1.29
N TRP A 157 -8.48 -20.26 0.00
CA TRP A 157 -9.49 -20.30 -1.02
C TRP A 157 -9.68 -21.72 -1.56
N ASN A 158 -10.49 -22.49 -0.86
CA ASN A 158 -10.98 -23.76 -1.37
C ASN A 158 -12.25 -23.50 -2.19
N ARG A 159 -12.20 -23.81 -3.48
CA ARG A 159 -13.34 -23.67 -4.40
C ARG A 159 -14.60 -24.36 -3.88
N GLU A 160 -14.46 -25.53 -3.29
CA GLU A 160 -15.60 -26.31 -2.77
C GLU A 160 -16.23 -25.63 -1.57
N THR A 161 -15.42 -25.12 -0.65
CA THR A 161 -15.88 -24.34 0.51
C THR A 161 -16.62 -23.08 0.03
N PHE A 162 -16.04 -22.34 -0.92
CA PHE A 162 -16.66 -21.15 -1.49
C PHE A 162 -18.01 -21.48 -2.17
N LEU A 163 -18.07 -22.51 -2.99
CA LEU A 163 -19.32 -22.94 -3.64
C LEU A 163 -20.36 -23.41 -2.62
N SER A 164 -19.94 -24.05 -1.53
CA SER A 164 -20.84 -24.46 -0.46
C SER A 164 -21.45 -23.26 0.26
N GLU A 165 -20.64 -22.24 0.56
CA GLU A 165 -21.11 -21.01 1.18
C GLU A 165 -22.00 -20.18 0.26
N LEU A 166 -21.68 -20.10 -1.03
CA LEU A 166 -22.55 -19.48 -2.02
C LEU A 166 -23.93 -20.14 -2.11
N ARG A 167 -23.99 -21.48 -2.03
CA ARG A 167 -25.26 -22.22 -2.03
C ARG A 167 -26.09 -21.98 -0.78
N LYS A 168 -25.45 -21.70 0.36
CA LYS A 168 -26.11 -21.38 1.63
C LYS A 168 -26.53 -19.89 1.68
N ALA A 169 -25.91 -19.01 0.91
CA ALA A 169 -26.24 -17.60 0.87
C ALA A 169 -27.68 -17.44 0.38
N LYS A 170 -28.54 -16.93 1.24
CA LYS A 170 -29.89 -16.54 0.84
C LYS A 170 -29.75 -15.35 -0.11
N ARG A 171 -30.50 -15.35 -1.19
CA ARG A 171 -30.57 -14.21 -2.11
C ARG A 171 -30.95 -12.97 -1.32
N PRO A 172 -30.27 -11.80 -1.59
CA PRO A 172 -30.70 -10.54 -1.03
C PRO A 172 -32.09 -10.16 -1.49
#